data_eadad70ae9dfd17565d6f4b6dcc589ef
#
_entry.id   eadad70ae9dfd17565d6f4b6dcc589ef
#
_cell.length_a   1.000
_cell.length_b   1.000
_cell.length_c   1.000
_cell.angle_alpha   90.00
_cell.angle_beta   90.00
_cell.angle_gamma   90.00
#
_symmetry.space_group_name_H-M   'P 1'
#
loop_
_entity.id
_entity.type
_entity.pdbx_description
1 polymer ?
#
loop_
_entity_poly.entity_id
_entity_poly.type
_entity_poly.pdbx_seq_one_letter_code
_entity_poly.pdbx_strand_id
1 'polypeptide(L)'
;MQERMTSDVLLFDLDGTLTDPKPGITGCIRFALDQLGVSCPGDDALVAFIGPPLRDTFATLLDTLETARIEEAMGLYRQRFATTGLFENQVYVGVPAMLEHAQQAATAMYVATSKPAVFAERIVQHFGLDHHFRQVYGAELDGRHENKADLLAYLLATEGVRAQAAVMIGDRAADVRAARANGVRSIGVLWGYGSAHELLDAGVDILCEKPSELAAHLSETQTLKSR
;
A
#
# COMPACT_ATOMS: atom_id res chain seq x y z
N MET A 1 24.36 -8.72 -16.67
CA MET A 1 23.80 -10.04 -16.28
C MET A 1 22.69 -9.74 -15.27
N GLN A 2 21.42 -9.68 -15.72
CA GLN A 2 20.29 -9.43 -14.85
C GLN A 2 20.13 -10.65 -13.91
N GLU A 3 20.30 -10.43 -12.62
CA GLU A 3 20.00 -11.45 -11.62
C GLU A 3 18.53 -11.79 -11.67
N ARG A 4 18.23 -13.04 -11.94
CA ARG A 4 16.89 -13.56 -12.14
C ARG A 4 16.13 -13.61 -10.81
N MET A 5 14.97 -13.01 -10.77
CA MET A 5 14.11 -12.99 -9.60
C MET A 5 13.42 -14.35 -9.41
N THR A 6 13.85 -15.13 -8.44
CA THR A 6 13.06 -16.24 -7.91
C THR A 6 12.43 -15.77 -6.60
N SER A 7 11.22 -15.24 -6.65
CA SER A 7 10.47 -14.89 -5.44
C SER A 7 9.35 -15.90 -5.21
N ASP A 8 9.35 -16.46 -4.00
CA ASP A 8 8.33 -17.41 -3.59
C ASP A 8 7.16 -16.72 -2.89
N VAL A 9 7.37 -15.49 -2.40
CA VAL A 9 6.40 -14.72 -1.62
C VAL A 9 6.27 -13.31 -2.19
N LEU A 10 5.03 -12.87 -2.42
CA LEU A 10 4.72 -11.53 -2.90
C LEU A 10 3.98 -10.74 -1.82
N LEU A 11 4.45 -9.52 -1.58
CA LEU A 11 3.93 -8.60 -0.58
C LEU A 11 3.41 -7.38 -1.32
N PHE A 12 2.10 -7.15 -1.28
CA PHE A 12 1.46 -6.05 -2.00
C PHE A 12 1.06 -4.92 -1.05
N ASP A 13 1.37 -3.69 -1.40
CA ASP A 13 0.65 -2.57 -0.82
C ASP A 13 -0.79 -2.54 -1.33
N LEU A 14 -1.67 -1.79 -0.68
CA LEU A 14 -3.08 -1.71 -1.01
C LEU A 14 -3.41 -0.41 -1.78
N ASP A 15 -3.28 0.73 -1.11
CA ASP A 15 -3.68 2.04 -1.65
C ASP A 15 -2.66 2.52 -2.69
N GLY A 16 -3.09 2.73 -3.92
CA GLY A 16 -2.21 3.11 -5.04
C GLY A 16 -1.57 1.91 -5.76
N THR A 17 -1.72 0.71 -5.22
CA THR A 17 -1.16 -0.51 -5.80
C THR A 17 -2.24 -1.48 -6.28
N LEU A 18 -3.13 -1.89 -5.40
CA LEU A 18 -4.27 -2.76 -5.72
C LEU A 18 -5.53 -1.94 -6.00
N THR A 19 -5.73 -0.88 -5.21
CA THR A 19 -6.94 -0.03 -5.29
C THR A 19 -6.60 1.45 -5.36
N ASP A 20 -7.51 2.22 -5.97
CA ASP A 20 -7.51 3.69 -6.02
C ASP A 20 -8.46 4.25 -4.96
N PRO A 21 -7.97 4.61 -3.77
CA PRO A 21 -8.77 5.13 -2.67
C PRO A 21 -9.02 6.64 -2.75
N LYS A 22 -8.63 7.33 -3.82
CA LYS A 22 -8.64 8.80 -3.92
C LYS A 22 -9.95 9.42 -3.47
N PRO A 23 -11.13 9.00 -3.98
CA PRO A 23 -12.40 9.62 -3.57
C PRO A 23 -12.67 9.49 -2.07
N GLY A 24 -12.40 8.31 -1.51
CA GLY A 24 -12.65 8.01 -0.10
C GLY A 24 -11.72 8.79 0.84
N ILE A 25 -10.42 8.79 0.56
CA ILE A 25 -9.42 9.48 1.39
C ILE A 25 -9.64 10.98 1.33
N THR A 26 -9.71 11.57 0.12
CA THR A 26 -9.89 13.02 -0.03
C THR A 26 -11.23 13.50 0.52
N GLY A 27 -12.31 12.72 0.33
CA GLY A 27 -13.61 12.99 0.90
C GLY A 27 -13.63 12.96 2.43
N CYS A 28 -12.88 12.04 3.05
CA CYS A 28 -12.76 11.96 4.50
C CYS A 28 -11.89 13.09 5.09
N ILE A 29 -10.80 13.47 4.41
CA ILE A 29 -10.00 14.65 4.80
C ILE A 29 -10.87 15.90 4.75
N ARG A 30 -11.58 16.11 3.66
CA ARG A 30 -12.50 17.27 3.49
C ARG A 30 -13.55 17.31 4.59
N PHE A 31 -14.19 16.19 4.87
CA PHE A 31 -15.17 16.08 5.95
C PHE A 31 -14.57 16.48 7.30
N ALA A 32 -13.39 15.97 7.65
CA ALA A 32 -12.76 16.30 8.92
C ALA A 32 -12.41 17.79 9.03
N LEU A 33 -11.83 18.39 7.98
CA LEU A 33 -11.50 19.83 7.96
C LEU A 33 -12.75 20.72 8.04
N ASP A 34 -13.83 20.35 7.33
CA ASP A 34 -15.11 21.06 7.36
C ASP A 34 -15.72 21.07 8.77
N GLN A 35 -15.74 19.92 9.44
CA GLN A 35 -16.21 19.82 10.85
C GLN A 35 -15.40 20.67 11.81
N LEU A 36 -14.11 20.88 11.54
CA LEU A 36 -13.21 21.72 12.34
C LEU A 36 -13.24 23.21 11.93
N GLY A 37 -14.02 23.58 10.92
CA GLY A 37 -14.07 24.94 10.36
C GLY A 37 -12.77 25.37 9.70
N VAL A 38 -11.96 24.43 9.19
CA VAL A 38 -10.67 24.69 8.53
C VAL A 38 -10.86 24.64 7.03
N SER A 39 -10.25 25.59 6.30
CA SER A 39 -10.26 25.62 4.85
C SER A 39 -9.59 24.39 4.26
N CYS A 40 -10.30 23.69 3.39
CA CYS A 40 -9.76 22.50 2.73
C CYS A 40 -9.03 22.89 1.42
N PRO A 41 -7.83 22.36 1.17
CA PRO A 41 -7.17 22.50 -0.14
C PRO A 41 -8.00 21.90 -1.28
N GLY A 42 -7.68 22.29 -2.51
CA GLY A 42 -8.29 21.69 -3.72
C GLY A 42 -7.92 20.22 -3.89
N ASP A 43 -8.72 19.50 -4.69
CA ASP A 43 -8.61 18.05 -4.86
C ASP A 43 -7.22 17.58 -5.31
N ASP A 44 -6.57 18.32 -6.19
CA ASP A 44 -5.24 17.98 -6.68
C ASP A 44 -4.17 18.07 -5.58
N ALA A 45 -4.30 19.03 -4.66
CA ALA A 45 -3.39 19.15 -3.53
C ALA A 45 -3.60 18.03 -2.50
N LEU A 46 -4.82 17.51 -2.37
CA LEU A 46 -5.13 16.41 -1.45
C LEU A 46 -4.53 15.07 -1.89
N VAL A 47 -4.20 14.90 -3.15
CA VAL A 47 -3.55 13.66 -3.66
C VAL A 47 -2.22 13.38 -2.95
N ALA A 48 -1.48 14.42 -2.58
CA ALA A 48 -0.21 14.27 -1.86
C ALA A 48 -0.35 13.58 -0.48
N PHE A 49 -1.55 13.54 0.07
CA PHE A 49 -1.86 12.93 1.36
C PHE A 49 -2.38 11.49 1.26
N ILE A 50 -2.36 10.89 0.05
CA ILE A 50 -2.64 9.47 -0.14
C ILE A 50 -1.33 8.70 0.04
N GLY A 51 -1.29 7.81 1.04
CA GLY A 51 -0.12 7.02 1.39
C GLY A 51 0.64 7.45 2.66
N PRO A 52 0.88 8.75 2.93
CA PRO A 52 1.48 9.18 4.19
C PRO A 52 0.62 8.82 5.41
N PRO A 53 1.25 8.71 6.61
CA PRO A 53 0.53 8.51 7.86
C PRO A 53 -0.51 9.60 8.11
N LEU A 54 -1.69 9.21 8.61
CA LEU A 54 -2.82 10.13 8.81
C LEU A 54 -2.49 11.25 9.80
N ARG A 55 -1.65 10.98 10.80
CA ARG A 55 -1.15 11.96 11.77
C ARG A 55 -0.37 13.07 11.08
N ASP A 56 0.57 12.72 10.21
CA ASP A 56 1.41 13.67 9.47
C ASP A 56 0.57 14.50 8.50
N THR A 57 -0.42 13.85 7.88
CA THR A 57 -1.42 14.51 7.04
C THR A 57 -2.12 15.63 7.79
N PHE A 58 -2.71 15.35 8.97
CA PHE A 58 -3.42 16.38 9.74
C PHE A 58 -2.52 17.36 10.43
N ALA A 59 -1.32 16.99 10.84
CA ALA A 59 -0.32 17.95 11.32
C ALA A 59 -0.01 19.02 10.24
N THR A 60 0.14 18.59 9.01
CA THR A 60 0.39 19.49 7.87
C THR A 60 -0.83 20.33 7.52
N LEU A 61 -2.03 19.71 7.38
CA LEU A 61 -3.24 20.41 6.97
C LEU A 61 -3.78 21.41 8.01
N LEU A 62 -3.53 21.14 9.29
CA LEU A 62 -3.93 22.02 10.39
C LEU A 62 -2.83 23.02 10.79
N ASP A 63 -1.64 22.90 10.16
CA ASP A 63 -0.45 23.69 10.52
C ASP A 63 -0.19 23.70 12.05
N THR A 64 -0.20 22.51 12.67
CA THR A 64 -0.06 22.36 14.12
C THR A 64 0.64 21.08 14.53
N LEU A 65 1.31 21.13 15.66
CA LEU A 65 1.84 19.94 16.36
C LEU A 65 1.02 19.60 17.63
N GLU A 66 -0.09 20.29 17.86
CA GLU A 66 -0.95 20.02 19.01
C GLU A 66 -1.65 18.66 18.85
N THR A 67 -1.23 17.72 19.68
CA THR A 67 -1.69 16.33 19.62
C THR A 67 -3.21 16.21 19.72
N ALA A 68 -3.85 16.96 20.63
CA ALA A 68 -5.30 16.89 20.84
C ALA A 68 -6.09 17.27 19.56
N ARG A 69 -5.66 18.33 18.86
CA ARG A 69 -6.31 18.79 17.64
C ARG A 69 -6.11 17.82 16.46
N ILE A 70 -4.92 17.22 16.37
CA ILE A 70 -4.63 16.19 15.37
C ILE A 70 -5.49 14.95 15.63
N GLU A 71 -5.59 14.50 16.88
CA GLU A 71 -6.42 13.33 17.23
C GLU A 71 -7.91 13.57 16.97
N GLU A 72 -8.41 14.78 17.23
CA GLU A 72 -9.78 15.15 16.89
C GLU A 72 -10.04 15.03 15.39
N ALA A 73 -9.14 15.57 14.54
CA ALA A 73 -9.24 15.47 13.09
C ALA A 73 -9.19 14.01 12.61
N MET A 74 -8.27 13.22 13.17
CA MET A 74 -8.16 11.79 12.86
C MET A 74 -9.43 11.02 13.28
N GLY A 75 -10.04 11.39 14.40
CA GLY A 75 -11.31 10.83 14.86
C GLY A 75 -12.45 11.06 13.87
N LEU A 76 -12.61 12.31 13.40
CA LEU A 76 -13.59 12.70 12.39
C LEU A 76 -13.35 11.99 11.06
N TYR A 77 -12.11 11.93 10.60
CA TYR A 77 -11.72 11.17 9.42
C TYR A 77 -12.13 9.70 9.54
N ARG A 78 -11.71 9.04 10.64
CA ARG A 78 -12.00 7.60 10.87
C ARG A 78 -13.49 7.31 10.95
N GLN A 79 -14.27 8.21 11.55
CA GLN A 79 -15.74 8.09 11.63
C GLN A 79 -16.38 7.98 10.23
N ARG A 80 -16.02 8.88 9.31
CA ARG A 80 -16.54 8.82 7.93
C ARG A 80 -15.92 7.67 7.14
N PHE A 81 -14.62 7.45 7.32
CA PHE A 81 -13.90 6.41 6.58
C PHE A 81 -14.46 5.02 6.87
N ALA A 82 -14.75 4.70 8.13
CA ALA A 82 -15.25 3.38 8.55
C ALA A 82 -16.62 3.02 7.96
N THR A 83 -17.43 4.00 7.54
CA THR A 83 -18.78 3.79 7.04
C THR A 83 -18.94 4.05 5.56
N THR A 84 -18.27 5.08 5.03
CA THR A 84 -18.46 5.57 3.66
C THR A 84 -17.16 5.55 2.86
N GLY A 85 -16.13 6.24 3.32
CA GLY A 85 -14.88 6.42 2.58
C GLY A 85 -14.15 5.13 2.23
N LEU A 86 -14.29 4.11 3.05
CA LEU A 86 -13.79 2.76 2.82
C LEU A 86 -14.23 2.19 1.46
N PHE A 87 -15.47 2.47 1.06
CA PHE A 87 -16.11 1.95 -0.16
C PHE A 87 -16.09 2.94 -1.32
N GLU A 88 -15.73 4.19 -1.08
CA GLU A 88 -15.41 5.19 -2.12
C GLU A 88 -14.01 4.91 -2.69
N ASN A 89 -13.86 3.74 -3.31
CA ASN A 89 -12.60 3.14 -3.73
C ASN A 89 -12.86 2.30 -4.98
N GLN A 90 -11.84 1.96 -5.75
CA GLN A 90 -11.96 1.07 -6.91
C GLN A 90 -10.69 0.25 -7.12
N VAL A 91 -10.83 -0.97 -7.62
CA VAL A 91 -9.70 -1.79 -8.03
C VAL A 91 -9.12 -1.26 -9.34
N TYR A 92 -7.80 -1.13 -9.42
CA TYR A 92 -7.16 -0.71 -10.68
C TYR A 92 -7.43 -1.71 -11.81
N VAL A 93 -7.65 -1.18 -13.00
CA VAL A 93 -7.86 -2.01 -14.20
C VAL A 93 -6.66 -2.92 -14.43
N GLY A 94 -6.92 -4.21 -14.61
CA GLY A 94 -5.89 -5.24 -14.81
C GLY A 94 -5.34 -5.87 -13.54
N VAL A 95 -5.60 -5.31 -12.35
CA VAL A 95 -5.15 -5.89 -11.08
C VAL A 95 -5.75 -7.29 -10.83
N PRO A 96 -7.05 -7.57 -11.04
CA PRO A 96 -7.57 -8.92 -10.85
C PRO A 96 -6.83 -9.96 -11.70
N ALA A 97 -6.65 -9.71 -12.99
CA ALA A 97 -5.93 -10.63 -13.88
C ALA A 97 -4.44 -10.77 -13.49
N MET A 98 -3.80 -9.70 -13.03
CA MET A 98 -2.44 -9.74 -12.50
C MET A 98 -2.35 -10.63 -11.26
N LEU A 99 -3.30 -10.53 -10.33
CA LEU A 99 -3.33 -11.34 -9.10
C LEU A 99 -3.55 -12.82 -9.41
N GLU A 100 -4.40 -13.17 -10.38
CA GLU A 100 -4.56 -14.55 -10.86
C GLU A 100 -3.23 -15.13 -11.37
N HIS A 101 -2.47 -14.36 -12.16
CA HIS A 101 -1.14 -14.78 -12.63
C HIS A 101 -0.14 -14.89 -11.47
N ALA A 102 -0.15 -13.91 -10.57
CA ALA A 102 0.73 -13.90 -9.39
C ALA A 102 0.49 -15.12 -8.50
N GLN A 103 -0.76 -15.52 -8.31
CA GLN A 103 -1.14 -16.69 -7.52
C GLN A 103 -0.63 -18.01 -8.12
N GLN A 104 -0.49 -18.08 -9.44
CA GLN A 104 0.13 -19.23 -10.10
C GLN A 104 1.65 -19.24 -9.96
N ALA A 105 2.27 -18.08 -9.83
CA ALA A 105 3.72 -17.91 -9.80
C ALA A 105 4.30 -18.00 -8.37
N ALA A 106 3.58 -17.52 -7.36
CA ALA A 106 4.04 -17.41 -5.98
C ALA A 106 3.51 -18.54 -5.09
N THR A 107 4.29 -18.89 -4.06
CA THR A 107 3.87 -19.83 -3.02
C THR A 107 2.89 -19.20 -2.04
N ALA A 108 3.02 -17.90 -1.79
CA ALA A 108 2.15 -17.12 -0.94
C ALA A 108 2.10 -15.66 -1.36
N MET A 109 0.96 -15.03 -1.11
CA MET A 109 0.74 -13.60 -1.30
C MET A 109 0.17 -12.99 -0.02
N TYR A 110 0.63 -11.80 0.34
CA TYR A 110 0.18 -11.04 1.50
C TYR A 110 -0.07 -9.60 1.10
N VAL A 111 -1.01 -8.95 1.79
CA VAL A 111 -1.10 -7.50 1.76
C VAL A 111 -0.23 -6.95 2.90
N ALA A 112 0.59 -5.94 2.61
CA ALA A 112 1.46 -5.24 3.57
C ALA A 112 1.28 -3.73 3.39
N THR A 113 0.41 -3.11 4.18
CA THR A 113 -0.04 -1.72 3.99
C THR A 113 0.09 -0.89 5.27
N SER A 114 0.39 0.41 5.12
CA SER A 114 0.34 1.37 6.23
C SER A 114 -1.09 1.71 6.68
N LYS A 115 -2.10 1.30 5.90
CA LYS A 115 -3.50 1.42 6.30
C LYS A 115 -3.79 0.53 7.51
N PRO A 116 -4.64 0.94 8.46
CA PRO A 116 -5.06 0.06 9.56
C PRO A 116 -5.64 -1.27 9.05
N ALA A 117 -5.15 -2.39 9.61
CA ALA A 117 -5.48 -3.75 9.18
C ALA A 117 -7.00 -3.97 9.11
N VAL A 118 -7.73 -3.50 10.12
CA VAL A 118 -9.20 -3.61 10.20
C VAL A 118 -9.93 -2.95 9.01
N PHE A 119 -9.36 -1.93 8.40
CA PHE A 119 -9.91 -1.31 7.20
C PHE A 119 -9.40 -1.98 5.93
N ALA A 120 -8.13 -2.37 5.89
CA ALA A 120 -7.55 -3.06 4.75
C ALA A 120 -8.25 -4.40 4.47
N GLU A 121 -8.52 -5.20 5.50
CA GLU A 121 -9.27 -6.45 5.41
C GLU A 121 -10.66 -6.24 4.81
N ARG A 122 -11.39 -5.23 5.27
CA ARG A 122 -12.72 -4.91 4.75
C ARG A 122 -12.72 -4.45 3.29
N ILE A 123 -11.68 -3.73 2.87
CA ILE A 123 -11.51 -3.31 1.47
C ILE A 123 -11.23 -4.53 0.60
N VAL A 124 -10.26 -5.34 0.98
CA VAL A 124 -9.87 -6.55 0.24
C VAL A 124 -11.05 -7.50 0.10
N GLN A 125 -11.83 -7.70 1.17
CA GLN A 125 -13.05 -8.51 1.15
C GLN A 125 -14.16 -7.89 0.30
N HIS A 126 -14.40 -6.56 0.41
CA HIS A 126 -15.44 -5.87 -0.37
C HIS A 126 -15.25 -6.02 -1.88
N PHE A 127 -14.00 -5.97 -2.33
CA PHE A 127 -13.66 -6.12 -3.74
C PHE A 127 -13.43 -7.58 -4.17
N GLY A 128 -13.63 -8.55 -3.27
CA GLY A 128 -13.44 -9.97 -3.57
C GLY A 128 -12.00 -10.35 -3.86
N LEU A 129 -11.02 -9.60 -3.33
CA LEU A 129 -9.60 -9.87 -3.52
C LEU A 129 -9.01 -10.77 -2.41
N ASP A 130 -9.76 -11.02 -1.34
CA ASP A 130 -9.34 -11.75 -0.15
C ASP A 130 -8.84 -13.17 -0.45
N HIS A 131 -9.46 -13.84 -1.41
CA HIS A 131 -9.09 -15.20 -1.81
C HIS A 131 -7.69 -15.33 -2.45
N HIS A 132 -7.06 -14.22 -2.86
CA HIS A 132 -5.69 -14.20 -3.37
C HIS A 132 -4.64 -14.16 -2.25
N PHE A 133 -4.99 -13.69 -1.08
CA PHE A 133 -4.02 -13.40 -0.01
C PHE A 133 -4.18 -14.36 1.16
N ARG A 134 -3.06 -14.82 1.71
CA ARG A 134 -3.08 -15.62 2.94
C ARG A 134 -3.49 -14.78 4.15
N GLN A 135 -3.00 -13.54 4.20
CA GLN A 135 -3.26 -12.61 5.30
C GLN A 135 -3.08 -11.17 4.84
N VAL A 136 -3.78 -10.26 5.51
CA VAL A 136 -3.62 -8.82 5.40
C VAL A 136 -2.86 -8.32 6.62
N TYR A 137 -1.70 -7.71 6.40
CA TYR A 137 -0.90 -7.04 7.41
C TYR A 137 -1.04 -5.52 7.22
N GLY A 138 -1.40 -4.84 8.28
CA GLY A 138 -1.61 -3.39 8.30
C GLY A 138 -1.20 -2.78 9.63
N ALA A 139 -1.22 -1.46 9.71
CA ALA A 139 -1.03 -0.76 10.97
C ALA A 139 -2.12 -1.13 11.97
N GLU A 140 -1.83 -1.01 13.27
CA GLU A 140 -2.83 -1.09 14.32
C GLU A 140 -3.42 0.30 14.61
N LEU A 141 -4.66 0.34 15.11
CA LEU A 141 -5.30 1.62 15.45
C LEU A 141 -4.61 2.36 16.59
N ASP A 142 -3.83 1.66 17.41
CA ASP A 142 -3.01 2.21 18.49
C ASP A 142 -1.63 2.73 18.03
N GLY A 143 -1.35 2.67 16.72
CA GLY A 143 -0.11 3.15 16.11
C GLY A 143 1.00 2.10 15.97
N ARG A 144 0.82 0.87 16.48
CA ARG A 144 1.77 -0.21 16.24
C ARG A 144 1.81 -0.54 14.75
N HIS A 145 3.01 -0.85 14.25
CA HIS A 145 3.25 -1.17 12.84
C HIS A 145 2.85 -0.07 11.84
N GLU A 146 2.74 1.20 12.28
CA GLU A 146 2.51 2.34 11.39
C GLU A 146 3.72 2.59 10.48
N ASN A 147 4.93 2.32 10.98
CA ASN A 147 6.13 2.31 10.16
C ASN A 147 6.16 1.07 9.26
N LYS A 148 6.21 1.27 7.96
CA LYS A 148 6.14 0.17 6.98
C LYS A 148 7.34 -0.79 7.05
N ALA A 149 8.52 -0.32 7.45
CA ALA A 149 9.68 -1.18 7.62
C ALA A 149 9.50 -2.14 8.82
N ASP A 150 8.95 -1.64 9.93
CA ASP A 150 8.65 -2.46 11.12
C ASP A 150 7.52 -3.45 10.83
N LEU A 151 6.48 -3.03 10.09
CA LEU A 151 5.42 -3.90 9.61
C LEU A 151 5.97 -5.06 8.77
N LEU A 152 6.87 -4.74 7.84
CA LEU A 152 7.47 -5.73 6.97
C LEU A 152 8.35 -6.72 7.75
N ALA A 153 9.15 -6.24 8.70
CA ALA A 153 9.94 -7.08 9.60
C ALA A 153 9.05 -8.03 10.41
N TYR A 154 7.94 -7.51 10.95
CA TYR A 154 6.95 -8.29 11.69
C TYR A 154 6.31 -9.39 10.83
N LEU A 155 5.87 -9.04 9.60
CA LEU A 155 5.29 -10.00 8.64
C LEU A 155 6.29 -11.12 8.33
N LEU A 156 7.52 -10.76 7.95
CA LEU A 156 8.55 -11.75 7.59
C LEU A 156 8.84 -12.73 8.74
N ALA A 157 8.93 -12.20 9.97
CA ALA A 157 9.17 -13.00 11.15
C ALA A 157 7.99 -13.91 11.49
N THR A 158 6.75 -13.40 11.43
CA THR A 158 5.52 -14.12 11.75
C THR A 158 5.28 -15.28 10.79
N GLU A 159 5.50 -15.04 9.49
CA GLU A 159 5.26 -16.03 8.44
C GLU A 159 6.47 -16.93 8.15
N GLY A 160 7.60 -16.69 8.85
CA GLY A 160 8.84 -17.44 8.63
C GLY A 160 9.42 -17.25 7.23
N VAL A 161 9.19 -16.08 6.62
CA VAL A 161 9.62 -15.78 5.24
C VAL A 161 11.05 -15.23 5.24
N ARG A 162 11.92 -15.82 4.45
CA ARG A 162 13.26 -15.26 4.22
C ARG A 162 13.16 -14.04 3.31
N ALA A 163 13.85 -12.96 3.66
CA ALA A 163 13.81 -11.70 2.90
C ALA A 163 14.13 -11.88 1.41
N GLN A 164 15.13 -12.73 1.09
CA GLN A 164 15.57 -12.99 -0.30
C GLN A 164 14.53 -13.77 -1.12
N ALA A 165 13.56 -14.41 -0.47
CA ALA A 165 12.45 -15.11 -1.11
C ALA A 165 11.21 -14.23 -1.29
N ALA A 166 11.24 -13.00 -0.76
CA ALA A 166 10.13 -12.06 -0.82
C ALA A 166 10.38 -10.92 -1.82
N VAL A 167 9.28 -10.36 -2.35
CA VAL A 167 9.27 -9.13 -3.14
C VAL A 167 8.16 -8.23 -2.62
N MET A 168 8.50 -6.99 -2.31
CA MET A 168 7.53 -5.92 -2.00
C MET A 168 7.12 -5.21 -3.28
N ILE A 169 5.82 -5.08 -3.48
CA ILE A 169 5.20 -4.42 -4.64
C ILE A 169 4.40 -3.24 -4.10
N GLY A 170 4.76 -2.04 -4.53
CA GLY A 170 4.12 -0.82 -4.05
C GLY A 170 4.38 0.37 -4.96
N ASP A 171 3.61 1.45 -4.77
CA ASP A 171 3.66 2.64 -5.60
C ASP A 171 4.41 3.83 -4.95
N ARG A 172 4.85 3.72 -3.69
CA ARG A 172 5.50 4.82 -2.98
C ARG A 172 6.93 4.48 -2.54
N ALA A 173 7.73 5.52 -2.35
CA ALA A 173 9.07 5.39 -1.77
C ALA A 173 9.09 4.68 -0.42
N ALA A 174 8.00 4.74 0.36
CA ALA A 174 7.86 4.04 1.63
C ALA A 174 7.96 2.52 1.47
N ASP A 175 7.36 1.96 0.40
CA ASP A 175 7.41 0.54 0.06
C ASP A 175 8.83 0.09 -0.24
N VAL A 176 9.49 0.86 -1.11
CA VAL A 176 10.88 0.59 -1.53
C VAL A 176 11.84 0.68 -0.35
N ARG A 177 11.72 1.72 0.48
CA ARG A 177 12.55 1.89 1.68
C ARG A 177 12.33 0.78 2.70
N ALA A 178 11.07 0.38 2.92
CA ALA A 178 10.72 -0.72 3.81
C ALA A 178 11.31 -2.05 3.32
N ALA A 179 11.18 -2.34 2.03
CA ALA A 179 11.78 -3.50 1.40
C ALA A 179 13.30 -3.51 1.61
N ARG A 180 13.96 -2.41 1.26
CA ARG A 180 15.43 -2.27 1.39
C ARG A 180 15.92 -2.41 2.84
N ALA A 181 15.22 -1.82 3.80
CA ALA A 181 15.56 -1.92 5.22
C ALA A 181 15.52 -3.37 5.74
N ASN A 182 14.70 -4.22 5.11
CA ASN A 182 14.54 -5.62 5.46
C ASN A 182 15.29 -6.60 4.52
N GLY A 183 16.07 -6.10 3.57
CA GLY A 183 16.76 -6.96 2.60
C GLY A 183 15.81 -7.67 1.61
N VAL A 184 14.61 -7.13 1.44
CA VAL A 184 13.59 -7.60 0.49
C VAL A 184 13.76 -6.83 -0.80
N ARG A 185 13.57 -7.48 -1.95
CA ARG A 185 13.54 -6.80 -3.26
C ARG A 185 12.23 -6.04 -3.45
N SER A 186 12.25 -5.04 -4.34
CA SER A 186 11.11 -4.17 -4.58
C SER A 186 10.76 -4.05 -6.06
N ILE A 187 9.45 -4.01 -6.32
CA ILE A 187 8.88 -3.62 -7.60
C ILE A 187 8.02 -2.37 -7.38
N GLY A 188 8.41 -1.29 -8.02
CA GLY A 188 7.65 -0.04 -8.03
C GLY A 188 6.61 -0.05 -9.14
N VAL A 189 5.38 0.33 -8.82
CA VAL A 189 4.30 0.41 -9.80
C VAL A 189 3.97 1.86 -10.11
N LEU A 190 3.76 2.20 -11.39
CA LEU A 190 3.58 3.57 -11.87
C LEU A 190 2.12 3.93 -12.18
N TRP A 191 1.18 3.04 -11.94
CA TRP A 191 -0.27 3.34 -12.04
C TRP A 191 -0.87 3.92 -10.77
N GLY A 192 -0.08 4.02 -9.67
CA GLY A 192 -0.46 4.60 -8.39
C GLY A 192 -0.14 6.09 -8.29
N TYR A 193 0.24 6.54 -7.11
CA TYR A 193 0.46 7.96 -6.77
C TYR A 193 1.94 8.37 -6.77
N GLY A 194 2.85 7.41 -6.64
CA GLY A 194 4.29 7.67 -6.71
C GLY A 194 4.78 7.92 -8.12
N SER A 195 5.76 8.79 -8.27
CA SER A 195 6.43 9.02 -9.55
C SER A 195 7.60 8.07 -9.77
N ALA A 196 7.98 7.85 -11.02
CA ALA A 196 9.20 7.10 -11.34
C ALA A 196 10.43 7.67 -10.64
N HIS A 197 10.54 9.00 -10.55
CA HIS A 197 11.63 9.68 -9.86
C HIS A 197 11.64 9.34 -8.35
N GLU A 198 10.48 9.41 -7.68
CA GLU A 198 10.34 9.05 -6.26
C GLU A 198 10.82 7.62 -5.99
N LEU A 199 10.40 6.68 -6.83
CA LEU A 199 10.73 5.27 -6.69
C LEU A 199 12.21 4.97 -6.99
N LEU A 200 12.77 5.60 -8.03
CA LEU A 200 14.19 5.47 -8.39
C LEU A 200 15.10 6.06 -7.31
N ASP A 201 14.76 7.22 -6.76
CA ASP A 201 15.51 7.85 -5.66
C ASP A 201 15.47 7.00 -4.38
N ALA A 202 14.38 6.27 -4.16
CA ALA A 202 14.28 5.31 -3.06
C ALA A 202 15.10 4.03 -3.28
N GLY A 203 15.55 3.78 -4.52
CA GLY A 203 16.38 2.63 -4.91
C GLY A 203 15.56 1.40 -5.26
N VAL A 204 14.46 1.56 -5.98
CA VAL A 204 13.63 0.46 -6.47
C VAL A 204 14.42 -0.46 -7.42
N ASP A 205 14.19 -1.77 -7.34
CA ASP A 205 14.90 -2.73 -8.20
C ASP A 205 14.29 -2.82 -9.61
N ILE A 206 12.95 -2.76 -9.71
CA ILE A 206 12.21 -2.85 -10.98
C ILE A 206 11.07 -1.84 -10.96
N LEU A 207 10.78 -1.22 -12.11
CA LEU A 207 9.57 -0.41 -12.34
C LEU A 207 8.65 -1.12 -13.32
N CYS A 208 7.33 -1.08 -13.03
CA CYS A 208 6.26 -1.55 -13.92
C CYS A 208 5.27 -0.41 -14.20
N GLU A 209 4.98 -0.15 -15.46
CA GLU A 209 4.04 0.91 -15.86
C GLU A 209 2.58 0.48 -15.74
N LYS A 210 2.31 -0.82 -15.85
CA LYS A 210 0.93 -1.38 -15.81
C LYS A 210 0.91 -2.78 -15.21
N PRO A 211 -0.25 -3.23 -14.68
CA PRO A 211 -0.38 -4.55 -14.05
C PRO A 211 0.03 -5.73 -14.94
N SER A 212 -0.17 -5.64 -16.25
CA SER A 212 0.22 -6.71 -17.19
C SER A 212 1.73 -6.90 -17.31
N GLU A 213 2.53 -5.88 -17.06
CA GLU A 213 4.01 -5.99 -17.03
C GLU A 213 4.48 -6.73 -15.77
N LEU A 214 3.86 -6.44 -14.62
CA LEU A 214 4.13 -7.18 -13.40
C LEU A 214 3.82 -8.67 -13.58
N ALA A 215 2.67 -9.01 -14.18
CA ALA A 215 2.31 -10.39 -14.48
C ALA A 215 3.36 -11.08 -15.38
N ALA A 216 3.89 -10.39 -16.38
CA ALA A 216 4.93 -10.92 -17.26
C ALA A 216 6.24 -11.20 -16.48
N HIS A 217 6.69 -10.26 -15.65
CA HIS A 217 7.88 -10.45 -14.80
C HIS A 217 7.76 -11.64 -13.85
N LEU A 218 6.57 -11.89 -13.30
CA LEU A 218 6.31 -13.04 -12.43
C LEU A 218 6.30 -14.37 -13.21
N SER A 219 5.79 -14.38 -14.45
CA SER A 219 5.69 -15.59 -15.29
C SER A 219 7.04 -16.05 -15.82
N GLU A 220 7.93 -15.14 -16.19
CA GLU A 220 9.28 -15.47 -16.68
C GLU A 220 10.10 -16.23 -15.63
N THR A 221 9.78 -16.04 -14.36
CA THR A 221 10.40 -16.72 -13.23
C THR A 221 10.04 -18.20 -13.14
N GLN A 222 8.86 -18.63 -13.60
CA GLN A 222 8.42 -20.03 -13.55
C GLN A 222 9.07 -20.92 -14.62
N THR A 223 9.26 -20.42 -15.82
CA THR A 223 9.78 -21.22 -16.97
C THR A 223 11.18 -21.77 -16.68
N LEU A 224 11.86 -21.28 -15.66
CA LEU A 224 13.23 -21.66 -15.27
C LEU A 224 13.30 -22.59 -14.06
N LYS A 225 12.20 -22.75 -13.29
CA LYS A 225 12.12 -23.76 -12.20
C LYS A 225 11.82 -25.16 -12.76
N SER A 226 11.36 -25.25 -14.02
CA SER A 226 10.97 -26.50 -14.69
C SER A 226 12.03 -27.05 -15.65
N ARG A 227 13.24 -26.53 -15.65
CA ARG A 227 14.42 -27.04 -16.35
C ARG A 227 15.55 -27.34 -15.37
#